data_cdca31c44ed2809076e862b7890d2282
#
_entry.id   cdca31c44ed2809076e862b7890d2282
#
_cell.length_a   1.000
_cell.length_b   1.000
_cell.length_c   1.000
_cell.angle_alpha   90.00
_cell.angle_beta   90.00
_cell.angle_gamma   90.00
#
_symmetry.space_group_name_H-M   'P 1'
#
loop_
_entity.id
_entity.type
_entity.pdbx_description
1 polymer ?
#
loop_
_entity_poly.entity_id
_entity_poly.type
_entity_poly.pdbx_seq_one_letter_code
_entity_poly.pdbx_strand_id
1 'polypeptide(L)'
;MNALPAKTPADTPPAAVAPLRIGSLLVDPPVLQAPMAGFTNYAYRQIVRAFGGAGLQATEMISAKGFLAIDERSHEFPERLWGVMDEPRPLAVQIWDNDPATLAEVGGRLAHEFRVSVVDINFGCPVKQVTEAAHSGSYLLRDPDRVGAIVERVARACAPTPVTAKIRLGCTRDKITAVEIAQVVEAAGAAAITVHGRTAQDFFQGSADWERIAAIKPYLKRIPLIGNGDLDSPAKVVEAFRRYGIDGVMIARAALGKPWLFRQCQAALAGQPVPPDLSLGEERALLVDHYRLVVERFGGEKGTILMRKFACCYAQGRPGAREFRTHASRVATPAEFHEVVDRHFPRAVAEFARIHGLERGAAPETAHKT
;
A
#
# COMPACT_ATOMS: atom_id res chain seq x y z
N MET A 1 -43.39 -36.70 8.85
CA MET A 1 -41.96 -36.52 9.10
C MET A 1 -41.36 -35.76 7.93
N ASN A 2 -41.26 -34.40 8.06
CA ASN A 2 -40.66 -33.56 7.02
C ASN A 2 -39.16 -33.52 7.29
N ALA A 3 -38.35 -34.10 6.39
CA ALA A 3 -36.90 -33.95 6.42
C ALA A 3 -36.54 -32.49 6.12
N LEU A 4 -35.77 -31.87 7.01
CA LEU A 4 -35.14 -30.57 6.78
C LEU A 4 -34.20 -30.68 5.58
N PRO A 5 -34.17 -29.68 4.68
CA PRO A 5 -33.24 -29.70 3.54
C PRO A 5 -31.79 -29.68 4.06
N ALA A 6 -30.95 -30.50 3.46
CA ALA A 6 -29.52 -30.54 3.73
C ALA A 6 -28.92 -29.18 3.51
N LYS A 7 -28.17 -28.67 4.48
CA LYS A 7 -27.40 -27.40 4.36
C LYS A 7 -26.46 -27.51 3.17
N THR A 8 -26.60 -26.58 2.24
CA THR A 8 -25.67 -26.42 1.11
C THR A 8 -24.27 -26.03 1.64
N PRO A 9 -23.16 -26.38 0.96
CA PRO A 9 -21.78 -26.10 1.39
C PRO A 9 -21.44 -24.61 1.61
N ALA A 10 -22.37 -23.69 1.34
CA ALA A 10 -22.21 -22.24 1.49
C ALA A 10 -22.35 -21.72 2.94
N ASP A 11 -22.88 -22.52 3.89
CA ASP A 11 -23.24 -22.06 5.24
C ASP A 11 -22.18 -22.34 6.33
N THR A 12 -21.02 -22.86 5.98
CA THR A 12 -19.94 -23.00 6.96
C THR A 12 -19.16 -21.67 7.03
N PRO A 13 -19.08 -21.03 8.20
CA PRO A 13 -18.25 -19.83 8.33
C PRO A 13 -16.81 -20.16 7.90
N PRO A 14 -16.13 -19.25 7.21
CA PRO A 14 -14.75 -19.48 6.79
C PRO A 14 -13.90 -19.77 8.02
N ALA A 15 -13.06 -20.80 7.95
CA ALA A 15 -11.98 -20.94 8.93
C ALA A 15 -11.17 -19.62 8.94
N ALA A 16 -10.88 -19.11 10.12
CA ALA A 16 -10.10 -17.88 10.28
C ALA A 16 -8.79 -18.00 9.48
N VAL A 17 -8.50 -17.00 8.66
CA VAL A 17 -7.27 -16.99 7.88
C VAL A 17 -6.10 -16.76 8.83
N ALA A 18 -5.06 -17.61 8.72
CA ALA A 18 -3.88 -17.50 9.57
C ALA A 18 -3.10 -16.19 9.32
N PRO A 19 -2.46 -15.63 10.34
CA PRO A 19 -1.55 -14.49 10.17
C PRO A 19 -0.43 -14.81 9.17
N LEU A 20 -0.03 -13.79 8.39
CA LEU A 20 1.05 -13.89 7.42
C LEU A 20 2.42 -13.73 8.10
N ARG A 21 3.35 -14.63 7.81
CA ARG A 21 4.73 -14.53 8.29
C ARG A 21 5.65 -14.03 7.20
N ILE A 22 6.31 -12.89 7.44
CA ILE A 22 7.34 -12.30 6.55
C ILE A 22 8.67 -12.34 7.30
N GLY A 23 9.47 -13.37 7.09
CA GLY A 23 10.66 -13.62 7.91
C GLY A 23 10.28 -13.80 9.39
N SER A 24 10.84 -12.97 10.26
CA SER A 24 10.49 -12.94 11.69
C SER A 24 9.23 -12.14 12.02
N LEU A 25 8.73 -11.31 11.09
CA LEU A 25 7.56 -10.45 11.30
C LEU A 25 6.27 -11.26 11.15
N LEU A 26 5.37 -11.10 12.12
CA LEU A 26 3.98 -11.59 12.03
C LEU A 26 3.07 -10.43 11.62
N VAL A 27 2.34 -10.61 10.52
CA VAL A 27 1.39 -9.63 9.96
C VAL A 27 -0.03 -10.15 10.14
N ASP A 28 -0.78 -9.49 11.03
CA ASP A 28 -2.16 -9.85 11.37
C ASP A 28 -3.05 -8.60 11.39
N PRO A 29 -4.13 -8.58 10.58
CA PRO A 29 -4.52 -9.57 9.58
C PRO A 29 -3.56 -9.63 8.37
N PRO A 30 -3.58 -10.71 7.56
CA PRO A 30 -2.73 -10.87 6.38
C PRO A 30 -3.18 -9.97 5.20
N VAL A 31 -3.47 -8.72 5.51
CA VAL A 31 -3.95 -7.68 4.60
C VAL A 31 -2.97 -6.50 4.64
N LEU A 32 -2.37 -6.19 3.50
CA LEU A 32 -1.35 -5.18 3.37
C LEU A 32 -1.88 -3.95 2.61
N GLN A 33 -1.47 -2.76 3.05
CA GLN A 33 -1.67 -1.53 2.28
C GLN A 33 -0.52 -1.36 1.29
N ALA A 34 -0.88 -1.23 0.00
CA ALA A 34 0.10 -1.15 -1.09
C ALA A 34 0.89 0.17 -1.09
N PRO A 35 2.17 0.16 -1.49
CA PRO A 35 2.91 1.37 -1.82
C PRO A 35 2.32 2.04 -3.07
N MET A 36 1.94 3.31 -2.97
CA MET A 36 1.35 4.08 -4.07
C MET A 36 1.96 5.47 -4.13
N ALA A 37 2.81 5.72 -5.15
CA ALA A 37 3.46 7.01 -5.36
C ALA A 37 2.45 8.16 -5.43
N GLY A 38 2.69 9.19 -4.64
CA GLY A 38 1.82 10.35 -4.51
C GLY A 38 0.61 10.15 -3.59
N PHE A 39 0.39 8.98 -3.00
CA PHE A 39 -0.78 8.70 -2.16
C PHE A 39 -0.43 8.19 -0.77
N THR A 40 0.48 7.23 -0.64
CA THR A 40 0.78 6.60 0.65
C THR A 40 1.81 7.39 1.47
N ASN A 41 1.59 8.71 1.56
CA ASN A 41 2.32 9.62 2.44
C ASN A 41 1.92 9.39 3.91
N TYR A 42 2.60 10.08 4.83
CA TYR A 42 2.35 9.98 6.26
C TYR A 42 0.87 10.19 6.62
N ALA A 43 0.25 11.27 6.13
CA ALA A 43 -1.14 11.60 6.46
C ALA A 43 -2.11 10.46 6.10
N TYR A 44 -1.99 9.90 4.89
CA TYR A 44 -2.81 8.77 4.46
C TYR A 44 -2.58 7.51 5.33
N ARG A 45 -1.33 7.21 5.68
CA ARG A 45 -1.03 6.07 6.56
C ARG A 45 -1.62 6.24 7.96
N GLN A 46 -1.63 7.48 8.52
CA GLN A 46 -2.31 7.74 9.79
C GLN A 46 -3.82 7.47 9.69
N ILE A 47 -4.46 7.89 8.61
CA ILE A 47 -5.89 7.59 8.36
C ILE A 47 -6.13 6.07 8.30
N VAL A 48 -5.35 5.32 7.53
CA VAL A 48 -5.48 3.86 7.45
C VAL A 48 -5.27 3.21 8.82
N ARG A 49 -4.30 3.69 9.59
CA ARG A 49 -3.99 3.17 10.93
C ARG A 49 -5.15 3.41 11.90
N ALA A 50 -5.78 4.57 11.84
CA ALA A 50 -6.92 4.90 12.69
C ALA A 50 -8.11 3.96 12.48
N PHE A 51 -8.35 3.51 11.25
CA PHE A 51 -9.36 2.49 10.99
C PHE A 51 -8.95 1.08 11.41
N GLY A 52 -7.65 0.78 11.38
CA GLY A 52 -7.14 -0.57 11.59
C GLY A 52 -7.38 -1.51 10.41
N GLY A 53 -7.07 -2.79 10.58
CA GLY A 53 -7.30 -3.85 9.60
C GLY A 53 -6.24 -3.96 8.50
N ALA A 54 -5.26 -3.07 8.45
CA ALA A 54 -4.05 -3.24 7.64
C ALA A 54 -2.93 -3.78 8.53
N GLY A 55 -2.59 -5.06 8.39
CA GLY A 55 -1.54 -5.70 9.20
C GLY A 55 -0.13 -5.20 8.86
N LEU A 56 0.08 -4.65 7.67
CA LEU A 56 1.33 -3.98 7.28
C LEU A 56 1.00 -2.81 6.35
N GLN A 57 1.56 -1.65 6.65
CA GLN A 57 1.47 -0.46 5.79
C GLN A 57 2.80 -0.22 5.06
N ALA A 58 2.73 0.40 3.88
CA ALA A 58 3.90 0.76 3.10
C ALA A 58 3.94 2.26 2.75
N THR A 59 5.15 2.81 2.69
CA THR A 59 5.38 4.18 2.21
C THR A 59 5.16 4.29 0.70
N GLU A 60 5.30 5.49 0.16
CA GLU A 60 5.57 5.69 -1.26
C GLU A 60 6.93 5.09 -1.62
N MET A 61 7.13 4.74 -2.88
CA MET A 61 8.44 4.27 -3.34
C MET A 61 9.48 5.40 -3.37
N ILE A 62 10.69 5.12 -2.93
CA ILE A 62 11.82 6.05 -2.81
C ILE A 62 12.90 5.64 -3.79
N SER A 63 13.44 6.60 -4.55
CA SER A 63 14.64 6.36 -5.36
C SER A 63 15.86 6.22 -4.46
N ALA A 64 16.59 5.12 -4.56
CA ALA A 64 17.80 4.93 -3.78
C ALA A 64 18.90 5.94 -4.16
N LYS A 65 19.12 6.18 -5.45
CA LYS A 65 20.02 7.26 -5.93
C LYS A 65 19.55 8.63 -5.45
N GLY A 66 18.23 8.89 -5.49
CA GLY A 66 17.68 10.15 -5.01
C GLY A 66 17.88 10.34 -3.50
N PHE A 67 17.79 9.28 -2.71
CA PHE A 67 18.06 9.30 -1.29
C PHE A 67 19.51 9.73 -1.00
N LEU A 68 20.50 9.06 -1.61
CA LEU A 68 21.90 9.37 -1.41
C LEU A 68 22.25 10.79 -1.89
N ALA A 69 21.72 11.21 -3.03
CA ALA A 69 21.99 12.55 -3.58
C ALA A 69 21.38 13.69 -2.72
N ILE A 70 20.33 13.46 -1.95
CA ILE A 70 19.78 14.42 -0.99
C ILE A 70 20.66 14.45 0.26
N ASP A 71 21.01 13.28 0.79
CA ASP A 71 21.85 13.14 1.96
C ASP A 71 23.25 13.80 1.77
N GLU A 72 23.89 13.55 0.64
CA GLU A 72 25.17 14.16 0.29
C GLU A 72 25.14 15.70 0.21
N ARG A 73 24.00 16.27 -0.25
CA ARG A 73 23.87 17.72 -0.46
C ARG A 73 23.44 18.50 0.77
N SER A 74 22.53 17.94 1.57
CA SER A 74 21.87 18.67 2.64
C SER A 74 21.86 17.95 3.98
N HIS A 75 22.32 16.70 4.04
CA HIS A 75 22.18 15.82 5.20
C HIS A 75 20.72 15.66 5.65
N GLU A 76 19.79 15.77 4.68
CA GLU A 76 18.36 15.59 4.88
C GLU A 76 17.91 14.24 4.28
N PHE A 77 16.70 13.84 4.65
CA PHE A 77 16.07 12.66 4.06
C PHE A 77 14.99 13.06 3.03
N PRO A 78 14.73 12.19 2.03
CA PRO A 78 13.63 12.42 1.12
C PRO A 78 12.31 12.71 1.84
N GLU A 79 11.56 13.69 1.37
CA GLU A 79 10.26 14.10 1.95
C GLU A 79 9.29 12.93 2.16
N ARG A 80 9.40 11.87 1.35
CA ARG A 80 8.59 10.65 1.45
C ARG A 80 8.90 9.81 2.68
N LEU A 81 10.03 10.02 3.35
CA LEU A 81 10.40 9.40 4.63
C LEU A 81 9.96 10.21 5.84
N TRP A 82 9.32 11.35 5.63
CA TRP A 82 8.86 12.14 6.76
C TRP A 82 7.92 11.33 7.67
N GLY A 83 8.17 11.38 8.95
CA GLY A 83 7.42 10.66 9.98
C GLY A 83 7.75 9.16 10.11
N VAL A 84 8.55 8.57 9.20
CA VAL A 84 8.83 7.13 9.20
C VAL A 84 9.52 6.65 10.48
N MET A 85 10.37 7.48 11.09
CA MET A 85 11.08 7.11 12.32
C MET A 85 10.13 7.02 13.53
N ASP A 86 9.10 7.85 13.56
CA ASP A 86 8.19 7.99 14.70
C ASP A 86 6.89 7.18 14.53
N GLU A 87 6.59 6.71 13.32
CA GLU A 87 5.39 5.92 13.06
C GLU A 87 5.41 4.58 13.80
N PRO A 88 4.25 4.14 14.36
CA PRO A 88 4.13 2.80 14.90
C PRO A 88 4.46 1.70 13.88
N ARG A 89 5.02 0.61 14.37
CA ARG A 89 5.31 -0.60 13.56
C ARG A 89 4.12 -1.56 13.62
N PRO A 90 3.93 -2.42 12.57
CA PRO A 90 4.85 -2.63 11.46
C PRO A 90 4.68 -1.62 10.31
N LEU A 91 5.81 -1.21 9.71
CA LEU A 91 5.88 -0.32 8.56
C LEU A 91 6.92 -0.83 7.56
N ALA A 92 6.53 -0.89 6.28
CA ALA A 92 7.42 -1.17 5.16
C ALA A 92 7.83 0.12 4.46
N VAL A 93 9.09 0.20 4.04
CA VAL A 93 9.57 1.25 3.13
C VAL A 93 9.92 0.62 1.79
N GLN A 94 9.31 1.15 0.71
CA GLN A 94 9.59 0.66 -0.63
C GLN A 94 10.67 1.50 -1.31
N ILE A 95 11.69 0.83 -1.84
CA ILE A 95 12.81 1.44 -2.59
C ILE A 95 12.85 0.94 -4.04
N TRP A 96 13.44 1.74 -4.91
CA TRP A 96 13.67 1.38 -6.30
C TRP A 96 14.97 1.98 -6.84
N ASP A 97 15.67 1.23 -7.62
CA ASP A 97 16.80 1.57 -8.45
C ASP A 97 17.15 0.37 -9.36
N ASN A 98 18.20 0.48 -10.17
CA ASN A 98 18.75 -0.62 -10.95
C ASN A 98 20.15 -1.06 -10.47
N ASP A 99 20.75 -0.34 -9.53
CA ASP A 99 22.07 -0.67 -9.00
C ASP A 99 21.99 -1.42 -7.66
N PRO A 100 22.52 -2.67 -7.60
CA PRO A 100 22.47 -3.47 -6.37
C PRO A 100 23.23 -2.86 -5.19
N ALA A 101 24.32 -2.11 -5.45
CA ALA A 101 25.11 -1.50 -4.38
C ALA A 101 24.36 -0.33 -3.73
N THR A 102 23.83 0.57 -4.55
CA THR A 102 23.02 1.71 -4.11
C THR A 102 21.76 1.26 -3.34
N LEU A 103 21.06 0.23 -3.86
CA LEU A 103 19.88 -0.32 -3.16
C LEU A 103 20.26 -0.99 -1.84
N ALA A 104 21.38 -1.68 -1.76
CA ALA A 104 21.85 -2.32 -0.52
C ALA A 104 22.25 -1.29 0.53
N GLU A 105 22.92 -0.22 0.15
CA GLU A 105 23.31 0.87 1.04
C GLU A 105 22.07 1.55 1.65
N VAL A 106 21.14 1.98 0.80
CA VAL A 106 19.90 2.63 1.27
C VAL A 106 19.02 1.66 2.06
N GLY A 107 18.89 0.40 1.61
CA GLY A 107 18.16 -0.63 2.33
C GLY A 107 18.74 -0.87 3.72
N GLY A 108 20.05 -0.98 3.86
CA GLY A 108 20.75 -1.12 5.14
C GLY A 108 20.47 0.05 6.08
N ARG A 109 20.52 1.29 5.58
CA ARG A 109 20.18 2.48 6.36
C ARG A 109 18.72 2.47 6.82
N LEU A 110 17.77 2.11 5.95
CA LEU A 110 16.37 1.97 6.32
C LEU A 110 16.15 0.91 7.40
N ALA A 111 16.86 -0.21 7.34
CA ALA A 111 16.77 -1.28 8.31
C ALA A 111 17.36 -0.88 9.68
N HIS A 112 18.54 -0.26 9.70
CA HIS A 112 19.31 -0.07 10.92
C HIS A 112 19.15 1.32 11.56
N GLU A 113 19.06 2.39 10.74
CA GLU A 113 18.86 3.76 11.23
C GLU A 113 17.38 4.07 11.43
N PHE A 114 16.55 3.80 10.41
CA PHE A 114 15.10 4.04 10.45
C PHE A 114 14.31 2.94 11.18
N ARG A 115 14.91 1.78 11.40
CA ARG A 115 14.30 0.62 12.08
C ARG A 115 12.94 0.25 11.48
N VAL A 116 12.85 0.23 10.15
CA VAL A 116 11.65 -0.20 9.45
C VAL A 116 11.42 -1.69 9.65
N SER A 117 10.15 -2.13 9.58
CA SER A 117 9.82 -3.54 9.77
C SER A 117 10.12 -4.39 8.55
N VAL A 118 10.07 -3.78 7.35
CA VAL A 118 10.31 -4.43 6.06
C VAL A 118 10.94 -3.42 5.11
N VAL A 119 11.95 -3.84 4.36
CA VAL A 119 12.42 -3.13 3.17
C VAL A 119 11.84 -3.84 1.95
N ASP A 120 11.01 -3.13 1.17
CA ASP A 120 10.35 -3.68 -0.01
C ASP A 120 11.00 -3.16 -1.30
N ILE A 121 11.31 -4.04 -2.25
CA ILE A 121 11.95 -3.66 -3.51
C ILE A 121 10.90 -3.60 -4.62
N ASN A 122 10.87 -2.47 -5.34
CA ASN A 122 9.94 -2.26 -6.44
C ASN A 122 10.48 -2.82 -7.76
N PHE A 123 9.90 -3.92 -8.22
CA PHE A 123 10.08 -4.49 -9.56
C PHE A 123 8.79 -4.45 -10.40
N GLY A 124 7.84 -3.57 -10.03
CA GLY A 124 6.52 -3.57 -10.67
C GLY A 124 6.07 -2.23 -11.25
N CYS A 125 6.76 -1.11 -10.98
CA CYS A 125 6.36 0.20 -11.49
C CYS A 125 6.53 0.27 -13.01
N PRO A 126 5.46 0.58 -13.80
CA PRO A 126 5.54 0.63 -15.26
C PRO A 126 5.76 2.06 -15.81
N VAL A 127 5.93 3.06 -14.94
CA VAL A 127 6.01 4.47 -15.34
C VAL A 127 7.33 4.72 -16.07
N LYS A 128 7.30 5.47 -17.19
CA LYS A 128 8.44 5.70 -18.08
C LYS A 128 9.68 6.28 -17.39
N GLN A 129 9.52 7.20 -16.42
CA GLN A 129 10.64 7.71 -15.66
C GLN A 129 11.40 6.62 -14.89
N VAL A 130 10.70 5.57 -14.47
CA VAL A 130 11.29 4.44 -13.75
C VAL A 130 11.83 3.39 -14.73
N THR A 131 11.07 3.07 -15.77
CA THR A 131 11.40 1.98 -16.70
C THR A 131 12.36 2.40 -17.81
N GLU A 132 12.09 3.51 -18.50
CA GLU A 132 12.87 3.93 -19.66
C GLU A 132 14.08 4.80 -19.26
N ALA A 133 13.89 5.76 -18.35
CA ALA A 133 14.97 6.65 -17.96
C ALA A 133 15.92 6.03 -16.94
N ALA A 134 15.41 5.23 -15.99
CA ALA A 134 16.22 4.64 -14.91
C ALA A 134 16.45 3.12 -15.04
N HIS A 135 15.90 2.45 -16.06
CA HIS A 135 15.98 1.01 -16.28
C HIS A 135 15.63 0.19 -15.01
N SER A 136 14.63 0.63 -14.27
CA SER A 136 14.23 0.13 -12.96
C SER A 136 12.77 -0.34 -12.96
N GLY A 137 12.26 -0.75 -11.81
CA GLY A 137 10.87 -1.18 -11.65
C GLY A 137 10.55 -2.38 -12.53
N SER A 138 9.47 -2.33 -13.30
CA SER A 138 9.08 -3.46 -14.17
C SER A 138 10.01 -3.71 -15.35
N TYR A 139 10.90 -2.78 -15.67
CA TYR A 139 11.99 -3.01 -16.65
C TYR A 139 12.85 -4.20 -16.27
N LEU A 140 13.15 -4.37 -14.99
CA LEU A 140 14.02 -5.42 -14.48
C LEU A 140 13.42 -6.83 -14.56
N LEU A 141 12.11 -6.97 -14.79
CA LEU A 141 11.47 -8.29 -14.97
C LEU A 141 11.95 -9.06 -16.23
N ARG A 142 12.74 -8.43 -17.08
CA ARG A 142 13.38 -9.05 -18.25
C ARG A 142 14.76 -9.60 -17.97
N ASP A 143 15.30 -9.35 -16.76
CA ASP A 143 16.67 -9.69 -16.35
C ASP A 143 16.63 -10.35 -14.94
N PRO A 144 16.33 -11.67 -14.88
CA PRO A 144 16.25 -12.41 -13.61
C PRO A 144 17.56 -12.38 -12.83
N ASP A 145 18.71 -12.41 -13.50
CA ASP A 145 20.03 -12.38 -12.85
C ASP A 145 20.24 -11.05 -12.11
N ARG A 146 19.84 -9.95 -12.73
CA ARG A 146 19.91 -8.62 -12.11
C ARG A 146 18.96 -8.51 -10.91
N VAL A 147 17.74 -9.04 -11.03
CA VAL A 147 16.79 -9.11 -9.92
C VAL A 147 17.39 -9.91 -8.76
N GLY A 148 17.97 -11.08 -9.03
CA GLY A 148 18.63 -11.91 -8.03
C GLY A 148 19.76 -11.18 -7.31
N ALA A 149 20.67 -10.55 -8.07
CA ALA A 149 21.80 -9.80 -7.52
C ALA A 149 21.35 -8.61 -6.64
N ILE A 150 20.26 -7.91 -7.02
CA ILE A 150 19.67 -6.84 -6.21
C ILE A 150 19.14 -7.40 -4.89
N VAL A 151 18.27 -8.43 -4.97
CA VAL A 151 17.62 -9.00 -3.79
C VAL A 151 18.65 -9.55 -2.80
N GLU A 152 19.62 -10.31 -3.28
CA GLU A 152 20.67 -10.90 -2.45
C GLU A 152 21.46 -9.82 -1.68
N ARG A 153 21.90 -8.78 -2.38
CA ARG A 153 22.67 -7.70 -1.77
C ARG A 153 21.87 -6.92 -0.75
N VAL A 154 20.63 -6.56 -1.08
CA VAL A 154 19.73 -5.83 -0.18
C VAL A 154 19.38 -6.70 1.03
N ALA A 155 19.04 -7.98 0.84
CA ALA A 155 18.72 -8.89 1.94
C ALA A 155 19.89 -9.03 2.93
N ARG A 156 21.13 -9.13 2.43
CA ARG A 156 22.32 -9.18 3.26
C ARG A 156 22.56 -7.88 4.05
N ALA A 157 22.39 -6.74 3.39
CA ALA A 157 22.59 -5.43 4.01
C ALA A 157 21.51 -5.08 5.06
N CYS A 158 20.30 -5.59 4.89
CA CYS A 158 19.18 -5.31 5.79
C CYS A 158 19.10 -6.25 7.00
N ALA A 159 19.82 -7.37 6.99
CA ALA A 159 19.69 -8.41 8.03
C ALA A 159 19.85 -7.84 9.46
N PRO A 160 18.96 -8.19 10.41
CA PRO A 160 17.89 -9.19 10.36
C PRO A 160 16.52 -8.70 9.83
N THR A 161 16.41 -7.45 9.40
CA THR A 161 15.16 -6.89 8.84
C THR A 161 14.79 -7.61 7.55
N PRO A 162 13.56 -8.17 7.42
CA PRO A 162 13.14 -8.88 6.22
C PRO A 162 13.06 -7.96 5.01
N VAL A 163 13.48 -8.50 3.85
CA VAL A 163 13.37 -7.85 2.55
C VAL A 163 12.30 -8.54 1.74
N THR A 164 11.45 -7.78 1.05
CA THR A 164 10.40 -8.29 0.17
C THR A 164 10.54 -7.73 -1.24
N ALA A 165 9.92 -8.38 -2.21
CA ALA A 165 9.90 -7.90 -3.58
C ALA A 165 8.45 -7.75 -4.06
N LYS A 166 8.16 -6.63 -4.74
CA LYS A 166 6.86 -6.41 -5.39
C LYS A 166 7.01 -6.37 -6.89
N ILE A 167 6.38 -7.33 -7.57
CA ILE A 167 6.48 -7.56 -9.01
C ILE A 167 5.14 -7.41 -9.74
N ARG A 168 5.20 -7.45 -11.07
CA ARG A 168 4.09 -7.73 -11.98
C ARG A 168 4.28 -9.09 -12.64
N LEU A 169 3.26 -9.55 -13.42
CA LEU A 169 3.32 -10.83 -14.13
C LEU A 169 4.45 -10.90 -15.18
N GLY A 170 4.90 -9.76 -15.66
CA GLY A 170 5.94 -9.63 -16.67
C GLY A 170 5.90 -8.26 -17.34
N CYS A 171 6.72 -8.03 -18.35
CA CYS A 171 6.76 -6.77 -19.09
C CYS A 171 5.59 -6.64 -20.07
N THR A 172 5.27 -7.69 -20.82
CA THR A 172 4.25 -7.74 -21.86
C THR A 172 3.36 -8.98 -21.68
N ARG A 173 2.21 -9.02 -22.36
CA ARG A 173 1.23 -10.11 -22.22
C ARG A 173 1.74 -11.44 -22.77
N ASP A 174 2.61 -11.40 -23.75
CA ASP A 174 3.29 -12.54 -24.39
C ASP A 174 4.57 -12.96 -23.68
N LYS A 175 5.10 -12.12 -22.76
CA LYS A 175 6.29 -12.43 -21.98
C LYS A 175 6.02 -12.36 -20.49
N ILE A 176 5.48 -13.45 -19.95
CA ILE A 176 5.18 -13.63 -18.52
C ILE A 176 6.40 -14.28 -17.85
N THR A 177 6.98 -13.59 -16.89
CA THR A 177 8.20 -14.04 -16.17
C THR A 177 7.99 -14.24 -14.67
N ALA A 178 6.76 -14.08 -14.19
CA ALA A 178 6.47 -14.03 -12.75
C ALA A 178 6.91 -15.29 -11.99
N VAL A 179 6.79 -16.50 -12.56
CA VAL A 179 7.23 -17.75 -11.92
C VAL A 179 8.76 -17.77 -11.80
N GLU A 180 9.49 -17.49 -12.87
CA GLU A 180 10.95 -17.43 -12.88
C GLU A 180 11.47 -16.38 -11.89
N ILE A 181 10.94 -15.17 -11.94
CA ILE A 181 11.32 -14.09 -11.02
C ILE A 181 11.02 -14.47 -9.57
N ALA A 182 9.89 -15.12 -9.30
CA ALA A 182 9.54 -15.55 -7.94
C ALA A 182 10.54 -16.57 -7.38
N GLN A 183 10.98 -17.52 -8.18
CA GLN A 183 12.00 -18.48 -7.78
C GLN A 183 13.36 -17.81 -7.54
N VAL A 184 13.76 -16.88 -8.40
CA VAL A 184 14.99 -16.08 -8.25
C VAL A 184 14.94 -15.25 -6.97
N VAL A 185 13.83 -14.55 -6.71
CA VAL A 185 13.61 -13.72 -5.52
C VAL A 185 13.70 -14.56 -4.24
N GLU A 186 13.06 -15.74 -4.23
CA GLU A 186 13.16 -16.66 -3.09
C GLU A 186 14.60 -17.16 -2.89
N ALA A 187 15.26 -17.60 -3.94
CA ALA A 187 16.64 -18.10 -3.90
C ALA A 187 17.62 -17.02 -3.37
N ALA A 188 17.42 -15.77 -3.77
CA ALA A 188 18.21 -14.62 -3.37
C ALA A 188 17.95 -14.14 -1.91
N GLY A 189 17.03 -14.76 -1.17
CA GLY A 189 16.84 -14.50 0.25
C GLY A 189 15.75 -13.49 0.62
N ALA A 190 14.83 -13.17 -0.30
CA ALA A 190 13.64 -12.42 0.07
C ALA A 190 12.77 -13.21 1.08
N ALA A 191 12.06 -12.47 1.93
CA ALA A 191 11.19 -13.02 2.96
C ALA A 191 9.72 -13.13 2.53
N ALA A 192 9.32 -12.48 1.42
CA ALA A 192 8.00 -12.58 0.80
C ALA A 192 8.04 -12.01 -0.62
N ILE A 193 7.07 -12.40 -1.43
CA ILE A 193 6.84 -11.80 -2.75
C ILE A 193 5.41 -11.35 -2.90
N THR A 194 5.21 -10.12 -3.42
CA THR A 194 3.91 -9.58 -3.80
C THR A 194 3.78 -9.51 -5.32
N VAL A 195 2.74 -10.10 -5.87
CA VAL A 195 2.51 -10.16 -7.32
C VAL A 195 1.24 -9.40 -7.70
N HIS A 196 1.40 -8.37 -8.52
CA HIS A 196 0.26 -7.71 -9.16
C HIS A 196 -0.14 -8.48 -10.42
N GLY A 197 -1.40 -8.92 -10.48
CA GLY A 197 -1.96 -9.76 -11.56
C GLY A 197 -2.10 -9.07 -12.93
N ARG A 198 -1.21 -8.13 -13.25
CA ARG A 198 -1.11 -7.44 -14.56
C ARG A 198 0.33 -7.40 -15.03
N THR A 199 0.52 -7.28 -16.35
CA THR A 199 1.84 -6.97 -16.91
C THR A 199 2.15 -5.47 -16.83
N ALA A 200 3.39 -5.07 -17.09
CA ALA A 200 3.75 -3.65 -17.19
C ALA A 200 2.99 -2.95 -18.31
N GLN A 201 2.84 -3.63 -19.44
CA GLN A 201 2.10 -3.14 -20.62
C GLN A 201 0.64 -2.79 -20.31
N ASP A 202 0.00 -3.55 -19.43
CA ASP A 202 -1.41 -3.33 -19.07
C ASP A 202 -1.60 -2.06 -18.23
N PHE A 203 -0.56 -1.55 -17.58
CA PHE A 203 -0.70 -0.50 -16.58
C PHE A 203 -1.77 -0.85 -15.54
N PHE A 204 -2.99 -0.31 -15.70
CA PHE A 204 -4.15 -0.55 -14.83
C PHE A 204 -5.40 -0.92 -15.64
N GLN A 205 -5.25 -1.23 -16.93
CA GLN A 205 -6.34 -1.62 -17.81
C GLN A 205 -6.70 -3.11 -17.63
N GLY A 206 -7.89 -3.48 -18.06
CA GLY A 206 -8.40 -4.84 -17.92
C GLY A 206 -8.55 -5.26 -16.46
N SER A 207 -8.54 -6.56 -16.21
CA SER A 207 -8.65 -7.19 -14.90
C SER A 207 -7.33 -7.83 -14.47
N ALA A 208 -7.09 -7.88 -13.17
CA ALA A 208 -5.96 -8.64 -12.61
C ALA A 208 -6.20 -10.14 -12.80
N ASP A 209 -5.20 -10.84 -13.29
CA ASP A 209 -5.24 -12.29 -13.52
C ASP A 209 -4.81 -13.04 -12.25
N TRP A 210 -5.79 -13.42 -11.45
CA TRP A 210 -5.58 -14.13 -10.20
C TRP A 210 -5.18 -15.59 -10.38
N GLU A 211 -5.57 -16.24 -11.49
CA GLU A 211 -5.13 -17.60 -11.83
C GLU A 211 -3.62 -17.62 -12.07
N ARG A 212 -3.08 -16.62 -12.77
CA ARG A 212 -1.63 -16.49 -12.95
C ARG A 212 -0.89 -16.16 -11.65
N ILE A 213 -1.49 -15.41 -10.73
CA ILE A 213 -0.91 -15.22 -9.39
C ILE A 213 -0.84 -16.58 -8.68
N ALA A 214 -1.97 -17.31 -8.62
CA ALA A 214 -2.05 -18.60 -7.95
C ALA A 214 -1.07 -19.64 -8.53
N ALA A 215 -0.86 -19.62 -9.84
CA ALA A 215 0.06 -20.52 -10.53
C ALA A 215 1.53 -20.39 -10.07
N ILE A 216 1.91 -19.31 -9.37
CA ILE A 216 3.24 -19.13 -8.81
C ILE A 216 3.44 -19.97 -7.54
N LYS A 217 2.38 -20.17 -6.74
CA LYS A 217 2.45 -20.79 -5.41
C LYS A 217 3.17 -22.14 -5.37
N PRO A 218 2.96 -23.09 -6.29
CA PRO A 218 3.65 -24.38 -6.27
C PRO A 218 5.18 -24.31 -6.43
N TYR A 219 5.68 -23.21 -6.99
CA TYR A 219 7.12 -23.00 -7.23
C TYR A 219 7.84 -22.35 -6.06
N LEU A 220 7.11 -21.76 -5.10
CA LEU A 220 7.66 -21.19 -3.86
C LEU A 220 7.73 -22.28 -2.78
N LYS A 221 8.84 -22.34 -2.04
CA LYS A 221 9.10 -23.36 -1.02
C LYS A 221 9.16 -22.80 0.40
N ARG A 222 9.60 -21.56 0.56
CA ARG A 222 9.95 -20.96 1.86
C ARG A 222 9.24 -19.65 2.13
N ILE A 223 8.91 -18.88 1.07
CA ILE A 223 8.37 -17.54 1.24
C ILE A 223 6.88 -17.48 0.89
N PRO A 224 6.11 -16.65 1.57
CA PRO A 224 4.70 -16.46 1.28
C PRO A 224 4.49 -15.69 -0.03
N LEU A 225 3.37 -16.02 -0.69
CA LEU A 225 2.84 -15.34 -1.87
C LEU A 225 1.73 -14.36 -1.48
N ILE A 226 1.91 -13.09 -1.80
CA ILE A 226 0.94 -12.03 -1.55
C ILE A 226 0.31 -11.61 -2.88
N GLY A 227 -1.02 -11.75 -3.01
CA GLY A 227 -1.76 -11.38 -4.21
C GLY A 227 -2.17 -9.90 -4.20
N ASN A 228 -2.09 -9.25 -5.37
CA ASN A 228 -2.47 -7.85 -5.55
C ASN A 228 -3.21 -7.62 -6.87
N GLY A 229 -4.23 -6.78 -6.84
CA GLY A 229 -5.00 -6.34 -8.01
C GLY A 229 -6.50 -6.51 -7.82
N ASP A 230 -7.25 -5.45 -8.11
CA ASP A 230 -8.73 -5.38 -8.14
C ASP A 230 -9.47 -5.85 -6.88
N LEU A 231 -8.81 -5.80 -5.74
CA LEU A 231 -9.39 -6.06 -4.42
C LEU A 231 -10.09 -4.78 -3.93
N ASP A 232 -11.38 -4.68 -4.18
CA ASP A 232 -12.21 -3.51 -3.90
C ASP A 232 -13.34 -3.78 -2.88
N SER A 233 -13.45 -5.02 -2.39
CA SER A 233 -14.47 -5.43 -1.43
C SER A 233 -13.98 -6.55 -0.52
N PRO A 234 -14.56 -6.69 0.69
CA PRO A 234 -14.28 -7.81 1.59
C PRO A 234 -14.53 -9.18 0.95
N ALA A 235 -15.58 -9.29 0.14
CA ALA A 235 -15.92 -10.54 -0.56
C ALA A 235 -14.79 -11.01 -1.49
N LYS A 236 -14.22 -10.10 -2.29
CA LYS A 236 -13.07 -10.41 -3.17
C LYS A 236 -11.82 -10.79 -2.38
N VAL A 237 -11.62 -10.18 -1.22
CA VAL A 237 -10.50 -10.54 -0.33
C VAL A 237 -10.69 -11.96 0.21
N VAL A 238 -11.87 -12.31 0.72
CA VAL A 238 -12.18 -13.67 1.17
C VAL A 238 -12.06 -14.69 0.04
N GLU A 239 -12.55 -14.36 -1.17
CA GLU A 239 -12.42 -15.19 -2.36
C GLU A 239 -10.95 -15.44 -2.71
N ALA A 240 -10.10 -14.41 -2.61
CA ALA A 240 -8.68 -14.52 -2.92
C ALA A 240 -7.99 -15.60 -2.07
N PHE A 241 -8.25 -15.65 -0.78
CA PHE A 241 -7.71 -16.71 0.09
C PHE A 241 -8.31 -18.08 -0.22
N ARG A 242 -9.63 -18.16 -0.39
CA ARG A 242 -10.33 -19.44 -0.56
C ARG A 242 -10.03 -20.12 -1.89
N ARG A 243 -10.02 -19.34 -2.97
CA ARG A 243 -9.92 -19.87 -4.33
C ARG A 243 -8.49 -20.02 -4.79
N TYR A 244 -7.61 -19.10 -4.42
CA TYR A 244 -6.28 -19.00 -5.00
C TYR A 244 -5.15 -19.47 -4.09
N GLY A 245 -5.45 -19.84 -2.83
CA GLY A 245 -4.47 -20.41 -1.90
C GLY A 245 -3.26 -19.53 -1.61
N ILE A 246 -3.44 -18.21 -1.69
CA ILE A 246 -2.41 -17.22 -1.36
C ILE A 246 -2.26 -17.06 0.17
N ASP A 247 -1.14 -16.53 0.62
CA ASP A 247 -0.84 -16.36 2.04
C ASP A 247 -1.21 -14.97 2.57
N GLY A 248 -1.33 -14.00 1.68
CA GLY A 248 -1.70 -12.63 2.02
C GLY A 248 -2.26 -11.85 0.82
N VAL A 249 -2.90 -10.74 1.08
CA VAL A 249 -3.42 -9.82 0.06
C VAL A 249 -2.88 -8.43 0.24
N MET A 250 -2.70 -7.71 -0.88
CA MET A 250 -2.31 -6.30 -0.85
C MET A 250 -3.37 -5.44 -1.55
N ILE A 251 -3.98 -4.51 -0.81
CA ILE A 251 -5.01 -3.59 -1.31
C ILE A 251 -4.37 -2.27 -1.70
N ALA A 252 -4.75 -1.73 -2.85
CA ALA A 252 -4.24 -0.48 -3.40
C ALA A 252 -5.34 0.58 -3.58
N ARG A 253 -5.65 0.93 -4.81
CA ARG A 253 -6.50 2.07 -5.21
C ARG A 253 -7.88 2.09 -4.56
N ALA A 254 -8.48 0.95 -4.31
CA ALA A 254 -9.80 0.85 -3.70
C ALA A 254 -9.86 1.49 -2.30
N ALA A 255 -8.77 1.44 -1.56
CA ALA A 255 -8.70 2.02 -0.21
C ALA A 255 -8.44 3.54 -0.20
N LEU A 256 -8.09 4.18 -1.33
CA LEU A 256 -7.78 5.61 -1.37
C LEU A 256 -8.98 6.49 -1.01
N GLY A 257 -10.18 6.07 -1.42
CA GLY A 257 -11.44 6.74 -1.05
C GLY A 257 -12.23 6.03 0.05
N LYS A 258 -11.77 4.84 0.46
CA LYS A 258 -12.41 3.97 1.45
C LYS A 258 -11.36 3.33 2.39
N PRO A 259 -10.63 4.11 3.19
CA PRO A 259 -9.58 3.55 4.06
C PRO A 259 -10.14 2.57 5.11
N TRP A 260 -11.40 2.62 5.46
CA TRP A 260 -12.09 1.63 6.31
C TRP A 260 -12.27 0.25 5.66
N LEU A 261 -11.98 0.10 4.35
CA LEU A 261 -12.01 -1.19 3.65
C LEU A 261 -11.09 -2.22 4.32
N PHE A 262 -9.95 -1.80 4.88
CA PHE A 262 -9.06 -2.70 5.60
C PHE A 262 -9.75 -3.33 6.82
N ARG A 263 -10.44 -2.55 7.65
CA ARG A 263 -11.21 -3.05 8.80
C ARG A 263 -12.36 -3.97 8.36
N GLN A 264 -13.04 -3.63 7.26
CA GLN A 264 -14.07 -4.48 6.69
C GLN A 264 -13.52 -5.83 6.23
N CYS A 265 -12.34 -5.84 5.58
CA CYS A 265 -11.67 -7.06 5.16
C CYS A 265 -11.22 -7.91 6.37
N GLN A 266 -10.68 -7.29 7.41
CA GLN A 266 -10.33 -7.98 8.65
C GLN A 266 -11.55 -8.68 9.27
N ALA A 267 -12.68 -7.99 9.40
CA ALA A 267 -13.90 -8.58 9.94
C ALA A 267 -14.39 -9.77 9.10
N ALA A 268 -14.38 -9.62 7.76
CA ALA A 268 -14.79 -10.69 6.86
C ALA A 268 -13.87 -11.93 6.95
N LEU A 269 -12.56 -11.74 7.05
CA LEU A 269 -11.58 -12.83 7.20
C LEU A 269 -11.72 -13.53 8.55
N ALA A 270 -12.16 -12.81 9.59
CA ALA A 270 -12.45 -13.36 10.92
C ALA A 270 -13.83 -14.02 11.00
N GLY A 271 -14.63 -14.03 9.93
CA GLY A 271 -16.02 -14.51 9.95
C GLY A 271 -16.97 -13.66 10.79
N GLN A 272 -16.58 -12.41 11.07
CA GLN A 272 -17.38 -11.46 11.83
C GLN A 272 -18.27 -10.62 10.91
N PRO A 273 -19.35 -10.01 11.43
CA PRO A 273 -20.16 -9.07 10.68
C PRO A 273 -19.29 -7.93 10.12
N VAL A 274 -19.41 -7.71 8.81
CA VAL A 274 -18.66 -6.65 8.13
C VAL A 274 -19.24 -5.29 8.55
N PRO A 275 -18.45 -4.36 9.10
CA PRO A 275 -18.90 -3.02 9.41
C PRO A 275 -19.47 -2.31 8.18
N PRO A 276 -20.54 -1.51 8.31
CA PRO A 276 -21.10 -0.75 7.19
C PRO A 276 -20.10 0.27 6.64
N ASP A 277 -20.36 0.77 5.44
CA ASP A 277 -19.68 1.95 4.92
C ASP A 277 -20.00 3.17 5.79
N LEU A 278 -19.12 4.16 5.77
CA LEU A 278 -19.34 5.41 6.50
C LEU A 278 -20.56 6.17 5.96
N SER A 279 -21.28 6.83 6.82
CA SER A 279 -22.27 7.83 6.45
C SER A 279 -21.59 9.03 5.78
N LEU A 280 -22.34 9.82 5.01
CA LEU A 280 -21.81 11.05 4.38
C LEU A 280 -21.21 12.04 5.38
N GLY A 281 -21.74 12.07 6.60
CA GLY A 281 -21.23 12.92 7.66
C GLY A 281 -19.88 12.44 8.20
N GLU A 282 -19.73 11.14 8.43
CA GLU A 282 -18.46 10.54 8.85
C GLU A 282 -17.40 10.68 7.76
N GLU A 283 -17.77 10.52 6.49
CA GLU A 283 -16.86 10.72 5.38
C GLU A 283 -16.43 12.18 5.21
N ARG A 284 -17.32 13.15 5.49
CA ARG A 284 -16.95 14.57 5.56
C ARG A 284 -15.92 14.79 6.66
N ALA A 285 -16.17 14.27 7.86
CA ALA A 285 -15.23 14.39 8.96
C ALA A 285 -13.87 13.79 8.61
N LEU A 286 -13.84 12.59 8.04
CA LEU A 286 -12.63 11.94 7.55
C LEU A 286 -11.88 12.78 6.52
N LEU A 287 -12.58 13.35 5.55
CA LEU A 287 -11.99 14.21 4.51
C LEU A 287 -11.34 15.46 5.12
N VAL A 288 -12.00 16.08 6.10
CA VAL A 288 -11.47 17.26 6.81
C VAL A 288 -10.27 16.90 7.69
N ASP A 289 -10.29 15.76 8.39
CA ASP A 289 -9.16 15.30 9.19
C ASP A 289 -7.95 14.93 8.34
N HIS A 290 -8.19 14.25 7.20
CA HIS A 290 -7.11 13.97 6.26
C HIS A 290 -6.50 15.28 5.72
N TYR A 291 -7.34 16.25 5.37
CA TYR A 291 -6.89 17.56 4.96
C TYR A 291 -6.02 18.25 6.03
N ARG A 292 -6.48 18.23 7.29
CA ARG A 292 -5.73 18.79 8.43
C ARG A 292 -4.34 18.17 8.54
N LEU A 293 -4.22 16.85 8.50
CA LEU A 293 -2.93 16.14 8.55
C LEU A 293 -2.00 16.51 7.38
N VAL A 294 -2.57 16.71 6.18
CA VAL A 294 -1.79 17.13 5.01
C VAL A 294 -1.30 18.57 5.17
N VAL A 295 -2.17 19.49 5.63
CA VAL A 295 -1.81 20.91 5.81
C VAL A 295 -0.82 21.10 6.95
N GLU A 296 -0.95 20.37 8.05
CA GLU A 296 0.02 20.37 9.15
C GLU A 296 1.44 20.06 8.67
N ARG A 297 1.56 19.15 7.69
CA ARG A 297 2.87 18.77 7.14
C ARG A 297 3.37 19.72 6.05
N PHE A 298 2.50 20.11 5.13
CA PHE A 298 2.91 20.77 3.88
C PHE A 298 2.58 22.27 3.81
N GLY A 299 1.92 22.81 4.85
CA GLY A 299 1.38 24.17 4.83
C GLY A 299 0.07 24.30 4.05
N GLY A 300 -0.61 25.43 4.20
CA GLY A 300 -1.96 25.62 3.69
C GLY A 300 -2.09 25.49 2.17
N GLU A 301 -1.32 26.21 1.40
CA GLU A 301 -1.42 26.21 -0.06
C GLU A 301 -0.95 24.91 -0.69
N LYS A 302 0.29 24.46 -0.38
CA LYS A 302 0.84 23.21 -0.91
C LYS A 302 -0.02 22.01 -0.46
N GLY A 303 -0.44 21.99 0.79
CA GLY A 303 -1.31 20.96 1.34
C GLY A 303 -2.66 20.89 0.63
N THR A 304 -3.27 22.04 0.33
CA THR A 304 -4.53 22.12 -0.42
C THR A 304 -4.37 21.54 -1.83
N ILE A 305 -3.30 21.87 -2.53
CA ILE A 305 -3.03 21.31 -3.86
C ILE A 305 -2.81 19.79 -3.80
N LEU A 306 -2.05 19.31 -2.82
CA LEU A 306 -1.83 17.89 -2.62
C LEU A 306 -3.13 17.14 -2.29
N MET A 307 -4.05 17.78 -1.56
CA MET A 307 -5.32 17.16 -1.17
C MET A 307 -6.32 16.97 -2.31
N ARG A 308 -6.21 17.73 -3.42
CA ARG A 308 -7.11 17.62 -4.59
C ARG A 308 -7.34 16.18 -5.03
N LYS A 309 -6.25 15.40 -5.17
CA LYS A 309 -6.32 14.00 -5.62
C LYS A 309 -7.00 13.08 -4.62
N PHE A 310 -6.77 13.27 -3.31
CA PHE A 310 -7.45 12.50 -2.27
C PHE A 310 -8.93 12.83 -2.19
N ALA A 311 -9.29 14.12 -2.22
CA ALA A 311 -10.68 14.56 -2.27
C ALA A 311 -11.44 13.92 -3.43
N CYS A 312 -10.81 13.86 -4.62
CA CYS A 312 -11.40 13.17 -5.78
C CYS A 312 -11.62 11.66 -5.54
N CYS A 313 -10.76 10.99 -4.76
CA CYS A 313 -10.94 9.58 -4.42
C CYS A 313 -12.12 9.39 -3.45
N TYR A 314 -12.28 10.25 -2.44
CA TYR A 314 -13.40 10.18 -1.48
C TYR A 314 -14.78 10.35 -2.12
N ALA A 315 -14.86 10.99 -3.27
CA ALA A 315 -16.12 11.17 -4.00
C ALA A 315 -16.53 9.96 -4.85
N GLN A 316 -15.71 8.92 -4.94
CA GLN A 316 -15.97 7.81 -5.85
C GLN A 316 -17.25 7.04 -5.48
N GLY A 317 -18.13 6.79 -6.47
CA GLY A 317 -19.35 6.02 -6.29
C GLY A 317 -20.53 6.77 -5.68
N ARG A 318 -20.47 8.11 -5.48
CA ARG A 318 -21.51 8.90 -4.85
C ARG A 318 -22.38 9.69 -5.83
N PRO A 319 -23.65 9.99 -5.47
CA PRO A 319 -24.40 11.04 -6.13
C PRO A 319 -23.63 12.38 -6.06
N GLY A 320 -23.61 13.15 -7.15
CA GLY A 320 -22.90 14.42 -7.22
C GLY A 320 -21.36 14.33 -7.31
N ALA A 321 -20.78 13.12 -7.36
CA ALA A 321 -19.33 12.91 -7.41
C ALA A 321 -18.61 13.65 -8.52
N ARG A 322 -19.27 13.79 -9.69
CA ARG A 322 -18.69 14.49 -10.85
C ARG A 322 -18.49 15.98 -10.54
N GLU A 323 -19.53 16.61 -10.01
CA GLU A 323 -19.51 18.03 -9.66
C GLU A 323 -18.50 18.30 -8.54
N PHE A 324 -18.54 17.51 -7.46
CA PHE A 324 -17.55 17.61 -6.39
C PHE A 324 -16.12 17.50 -6.91
N ARG A 325 -15.80 16.48 -7.74
CA ARG A 325 -14.45 16.34 -8.30
C ARG A 325 -14.04 17.54 -9.16
N THR A 326 -14.98 18.12 -9.92
CA THR A 326 -14.72 19.32 -10.72
C THR A 326 -14.32 20.50 -9.84
N HIS A 327 -15.01 20.70 -8.72
CA HIS A 327 -14.68 21.77 -7.78
C HIS A 327 -13.40 21.45 -6.98
N ALA A 328 -13.31 20.27 -6.38
CA ALA A 328 -12.17 19.85 -5.56
C ALA A 328 -10.84 19.83 -6.33
N SER A 329 -10.85 19.53 -7.63
CA SER A 329 -9.63 19.54 -8.46
C SER A 329 -9.04 20.92 -8.69
N ARG A 330 -9.77 22.00 -8.38
CA ARG A 330 -9.38 23.40 -8.65
C ARG A 330 -9.01 24.21 -7.41
N VAL A 331 -9.39 23.73 -6.21
CA VAL A 331 -9.12 24.45 -4.95
C VAL A 331 -7.63 24.78 -4.81
N ALA A 332 -7.29 26.01 -4.45
CA ALA A 332 -5.91 26.46 -4.27
C ALA A 332 -5.62 26.88 -2.82
N THR A 333 -6.65 27.29 -2.09
CA THR A 333 -6.54 27.79 -0.74
C THR A 333 -7.32 26.94 0.27
N PRO A 334 -6.97 27.01 1.56
CA PRO A 334 -7.75 26.35 2.62
C PRO A 334 -9.23 26.77 2.65
N ALA A 335 -9.50 28.05 2.41
CA ALA A 335 -10.88 28.56 2.39
C ALA A 335 -11.71 27.93 1.27
N GLU A 336 -11.18 27.87 0.05
CA GLU A 336 -11.84 27.22 -1.09
C GLU A 336 -12.08 25.70 -0.83
N PHE A 337 -11.13 25.02 -0.19
CA PHE A 337 -11.30 23.61 0.15
C PHE A 337 -12.51 23.42 1.09
N HIS A 338 -12.59 24.21 2.16
CA HIS A 338 -13.70 24.13 3.11
C HIS A 338 -15.03 24.51 2.47
N GLU A 339 -15.06 25.54 1.62
CA GLU A 339 -16.26 25.94 0.87
C GLU A 339 -16.79 24.78 0.00
N VAL A 340 -15.89 24.10 -0.74
CA VAL A 340 -16.26 22.96 -1.58
C VAL A 340 -16.76 21.79 -0.73
N VAL A 341 -16.13 21.50 0.40
CA VAL A 341 -16.58 20.45 1.31
C VAL A 341 -17.97 20.81 1.89
N ASP A 342 -18.18 22.03 2.35
CA ASP A 342 -19.46 22.47 2.92
C ASP A 342 -20.62 22.45 1.91
N ARG A 343 -20.32 22.69 0.64
CA ARG A 343 -21.30 22.65 -0.46
C ARG A 343 -21.76 21.23 -0.78
N HIS A 344 -20.87 20.25 -0.71
CA HIS A 344 -21.10 18.90 -1.22
C HIS A 344 -21.33 17.83 -0.15
N PHE A 345 -20.98 18.13 1.11
CA PHE A 345 -21.19 17.23 2.23
C PHE A 345 -22.05 17.87 3.31
N PRO A 346 -23.07 17.17 3.82
CA PRO A 346 -23.89 17.71 4.90
C PRO A 346 -23.02 17.96 6.14
N ARG A 347 -23.26 19.06 6.83
CA ARG A 347 -22.66 19.28 8.14
C ARG A 347 -23.18 18.22 9.09
N ALA A 348 -22.34 17.30 9.49
CA ALA A 348 -22.71 16.24 10.41
C ALA A 348 -21.79 16.18 11.62
N VAL A 349 -22.42 15.92 12.66
CA VAL A 349 -22.17 15.34 13.97
C VAL A 349 -20.76 14.80 14.18
N ALA A 350 -20.12 15.38 15.23
CA ALA A 350 -18.94 14.88 15.95
C ALA A 350 -17.67 14.52 15.18
N GLU A 351 -16.59 15.10 15.62
CA GLU A 351 -15.21 14.95 15.18
C GLU A 351 -14.81 13.49 14.99
N PHE A 352 -14.53 13.11 13.75
CA PHE A 352 -13.98 11.80 13.38
C PHE A 352 -12.70 11.49 14.16
N ALA A 353 -11.83 12.48 14.33
CA ALA A 353 -10.60 12.39 15.11
C ALA A 353 -10.84 11.89 16.55
N ARG A 354 -11.93 12.34 17.21
CA ARG A 354 -12.27 11.93 18.57
C ARG A 354 -12.78 10.48 18.62
N ILE A 355 -13.51 10.04 17.59
CA ILE A 355 -14.08 8.69 17.51
C ILE A 355 -12.99 7.66 17.20
N HIS A 356 -11.99 8.03 16.41
CA HIS A 356 -10.96 7.10 15.88
C HIS A 356 -9.55 7.32 16.46
N GLY A 357 -9.41 8.10 17.55
CA GLY A 357 -8.13 8.27 18.24
C GLY A 357 -7.07 9.07 17.45
N LEU A 358 -7.50 9.90 16.49
CA LEU A 358 -6.62 10.84 15.77
C LEU A 358 -6.35 12.13 16.59
N GLU A 359 -6.62 12.09 17.91
CA GLU A 359 -6.23 13.19 18.79
C GLU A 359 -4.71 13.29 18.82
N ARG A 360 -4.23 14.50 18.75
CA ARG A 360 -2.86 14.97 18.67
C ARG A 360 -1.84 13.99 19.28
N GLY A 361 -1.33 13.07 18.50
CA GLY A 361 0.06 12.69 18.65
C GLY A 361 0.87 13.93 18.29
N ALA A 362 1.76 14.36 19.16
CA ALA A 362 2.64 15.49 18.90
C ALA A 362 3.24 15.34 17.51
N ALA A 363 3.13 16.39 16.68
CA ALA A 363 3.83 16.42 15.40
C ALA A 363 5.30 16.05 15.70
N PRO A 364 5.91 15.13 14.91
CA PRO A 364 7.31 14.83 15.11
C PRO A 364 8.06 16.15 15.05
N GLU A 365 8.83 16.43 16.11
CA GLU A 365 9.70 17.59 16.15
C GLU A 365 10.54 17.56 14.89
N THR A 366 10.42 18.60 14.09
CA THR A 366 11.31 18.80 12.96
C THR A 366 12.71 18.86 13.51
N ALA A 367 13.48 17.78 13.35
CA ALA A 367 14.90 17.82 13.59
C ALA A 367 15.53 18.76 12.55
N HIS A 368 15.31 20.07 12.73
CA HIS A 368 16.22 21.09 12.27
C HIS A 368 17.44 20.97 13.18
N LYS A 369 18.39 20.15 12.80
CA LYS A 369 19.75 20.32 13.29
C LYS A 369 20.32 21.53 12.54
N THR A 370 20.43 22.64 13.27
CA THR A 370 21.36 23.73 12.96
C THR A 370 22.76 23.21 12.75
#